data_5e17b17076ada47f630c42c265857a26
#
_entry.id   5e17b17076ada47f630c42c265857a26
#
_cell.length_a   1.000
_cell.length_b   1.000
_cell.length_c   1.000
_cell.angle_alpha   90.00
_cell.angle_beta   90.00
_cell.angle_gamma   90.00
#
_symmetry.space_group_name_H-M   'P 1'
#
loop_
_entity.id
_entity.type
_entity.pdbx_description
1 polymer ?
#
loop_
_entity_poly.entity_id
_entity_poly.type
_entity_poly.pdbx_seq_one_letter_code
_entity_poly.pdbx_strand_id
1 'polypeptide(L)'
;MIFHAFLIKYAEIAIKGKNRYIFEDALVKQMNIALSKIEGEFEVKKEQGRIYVFCPEQYDYDETVDALQHVFGIVGICPVVIYEEQGFEQMAKDVVSYMKNCHPNYNGSFKVYTRRAKKSYPITSMEVSAELGGRILDEFPDASVDVHDPELTLSVEIRDKIYVYSQTIKGAGGMPIGTNGKAMLLLSGGIDSPVAGYMIAKRGVKIDAVYFHAPPYTSERAKQK
;
A
#
# COMPACT_ATOMS: atom_id res chain seq x y z
N MET A 1 -0.33 16.31 8.77
CA MET A 1 0.74 16.06 7.78
C MET A 1 0.09 15.63 6.48
N ILE A 2 0.57 16.10 5.32
CA ILE A 2 0.03 15.70 4.01
C ILE A 2 0.94 14.59 3.46
N PHE A 3 0.37 13.43 3.16
CA PHE A 3 1.06 12.38 2.43
C PHE A 3 0.91 12.65 0.92
N HIS A 4 2.04 12.55 0.20
CA HIS A 4 2.09 12.86 -1.23
C HIS A 4 1.79 11.65 -2.12
N ALA A 5 1.93 10.46 -1.55
CA ALA A 5 1.65 9.21 -2.26
C ALA A 5 1.38 8.05 -1.29
N PHE A 6 0.85 6.95 -1.84
CA PHE A 6 0.83 5.65 -1.18
C PHE A 6 1.72 4.67 -1.93
N LEU A 7 2.69 4.07 -1.23
CA LEU A 7 3.44 2.92 -1.75
C LEU A 7 2.60 1.66 -1.57
N ILE A 8 2.35 0.95 -2.66
CA ILE A 8 1.56 -0.28 -2.67
C ILE A 8 2.48 -1.50 -2.59
N LYS A 9 2.27 -2.30 -1.55
CA LYS A 9 2.93 -3.59 -1.36
C LYS A 9 2.01 -4.71 -1.87
N TYR A 10 2.57 -5.64 -2.65
CA TYR A 10 1.92 -6.86 -3.09
C TYR A 10 2.83 -8.05 -2.81
N ALA A 11 2.28 -9.24 -2.57
CA ALA A 11 3.05 -10.44 -2.23
C ALA A 11 3.06 -11.46 -3.37
N GLU A 12 1.94 -12.12 -3.63
CA GLU A 12 1.84 -13.23 -4.60
C GLU A 12 2.19 -12.81 -6.03
N ILE A 13 1.99 -11.57 -6.40
CA ILE A 13 2.38 -11.00 -7.69
C ILE A 13 3.91 -11.05 -7.87
N ALA A 14 4.68 -10.83 -6.81
CA ALA A 14 6.13 -10.75 -6.87
C ALA A 14 6.80 -12.05 -7.36
N ILE A 15 6.18 -13.21 -7.11
CA ILE A 15 6.70 -14.54 -7.48
C ILE A 15 6.30 -14.99 -8.89
N LYS A 16 5.55 -14.19 -9.66
CA LYS A 16 5.03 -14.57 -11.00
C LYS A 16 6.08 -14.55 -12.12
N GLY A 17 7.34 -14.27 -11.81
CA GLY A 17 8.45 -14.32 -12.77
C GLY A 17 8.20 -13.43 -14.00
N LYS A 18 8.36 -13.99 -15.19
CA LYS A 18 8.22 -13.26 -16.46
C LYS A 18 6.82 -12.72 -16.72
N ASN A 19 5.78 -13.30 -16.11
CA ASN A 19 4.38 -12.88 -16.27
C ASN A 19 3.95 -11.83 -15.25
N ARG A 20 4.84 -11.35 -14.39
CA ARG A 20 4.54 -10.41 -13.31
C ARG A 20 3.85 -9.13 -13.83
N TYR A 21 4.26 -8.63 -14.99
CA TYR A 21 3.69 -7.42 -15.59
C TYR A 21 2.18 -7.53 -15.83
N ILE A 22 1.65 -8.70 -16.19
CA ILE A 22 0.20 -8.92 -16.43
C ILE A 22 -0.58 -8.68 -15.13
N PHE A 23 -0.05 -9.17 -14.01
CA PHE A 23 -0.68 -9.02 -12.69
C PHE A 23 -0.53 -7.59 -12.15
N GLU A 24 0.63 -6.95 -12.38
CA GLU A 24 0.84 -5.55 -12.02
C GLU A 24 -0.09 -4.62 -12.82
N ASP A 25 -0.26 -4.85 -14.13
CA ASP A 25 -1.17 -4.06 -14.98
C ASP A 25 -2.63 -4.25 -14.55
N ALA A 26 -3.03 -5.48 -14.22
CA ALA A 26 -4.35 -5.75 -13.68
C ALA A 26 -4.56 -5.05 -12.32
N LEU A 27 -3.54 -5.04 -11.45
CA LEU A 27 -3.60 -4.35 -10.16
C LEU A 27 -3.74 -2.83 -10.35
N VAL A 28 -2.93 -2.23 -11.22
CA VAL A 28 -3.03 -0.80 -11.56
C VAL A 28 -4.42 -0.45 -12.08
N LYS A 29 -4.98 -1.28 -12.98
CA LYS A 29 -6.34 -1.08 -13.48
C LYS A 29 -7.40 -1.12 -12.37
N GLN A 30 -7.29 -2.08 -11.44
CA GLN A 30 -8.22 -2.19 -10.31
C GLN A 30 -8.12 -0.99 -9.37
N MET A 31 -6.91 -0.52 -9.08
CA MET A 31 -6.70 0.68 -8.26
C MET A 31 -7.30 1.92 -8.94
N ASN A 32 -7.07 2.13 -10.24
CA ASN A 32 -7.67 3.25 -10.97
C ASN A 32 -9.21 3.21 -10.92
N ILE A 33 -9.83 2.02 -11.03
CA ILE A 33 -11.28 1.86 -10.90
C ILE A 33 -11.75 2.19 -9.47
N ALA A 34 -11.01 1.79 -8.45
CA ALA A 34 -11.36 2.11 -7.06
C ALA A 34 -11.25 3.61 -6.79
N LEU A 35 -10.14 4.22 -7.21
CA LEU A 35 -9.85 5.64 -7.02
C LEU A 35 -10.74 6.58 -7.85
N SER A 36 -11.25 6.13 -9.01
CA SER A 36 -12.16 6.95 -9.83
C SER A 36 -13.51 7.25 -9.17
N LYS A 37 -13.80 6.63 -8.03
CA LYS A 37 -15.02 6.87 -7.22
C LYS A 37 -14.80 7.91 -6.13
N ILE A 38 -13.59 8.39 -5.95
CA ILE A 38 -13.16 9.34 -4.93
C ILE A 38 -12.86 10.66 -5.61
N GLU A 39 -13.13 11.76 -4.92
CA GLU A 39 -12.80 13.09 -5.40
C GLU A 39 -11.28 13.30 -5.47
N GLY A 40 -10.79 13.78 -6.61
CA GLY A 40 -9.40 14.08 -6.87
C GLY A 40 -8.80 13.29 -8.04
N GLU A 41 -7.72 13.82 -8.59
CA GLU A 41 -6.98 13.18 -9.69
C GLU A 41 -5.79 12.39 -9.14
N PHE A 42 -5.97 11.10 -8.93
CA PHE A 42 -4.91 10.19 -8.50
C PHE A 42 -4.14 9.65 -9.71
N GLU A 43 -2.82 9.53 -9.57
CA GLU A 43 -1.98 8.95 -10.60
C GLU A 43 -1.31 7.67 -10.09
N VAL A 44 -1.60 6.53 -10.74
CA VAL A 44 -1.00 5.24 -10.39
C VAL A 44 0.17 4.93 -11.32
N LYS A 45 1.38 4.88 -10.77
CA LYS A 45 2.61 4.62 -11.52
C LYS A 45 3.37 3.38 -11.05
N LYS A 46 3.94 2.66 -12.02
CA LYS A 46 4.95 1.62 -11.76
C LYS A 46 6.34 2.25 -11.90
N GLU A 47 7.10 2.27 -10.81
CA GLU A 47 8.44 2.84 -10.78
C GLU A 47 9.45 1.86 -10.20
N GLN A 48 10.39 1.39 -11.00
CA GLN A 48 11.53 0.57 -10.56
C GLN A 48 11.14 -0.60 -9.62
N GLY A 49 10.09 -1.36 -10.00
CA GLY A 49 9.59 -2.50 -9.22
C GLY A 49 8.75 -2.13 -7.98
N ARG A 50 8.25 -0.92 -7.93
CA ARG A 50 7.27 -0.42 -6.97
C ARG A 50 6.02 0.08 -7.70
N ILE A 51 4.90 0.14 -6.99
CA ILE A 51 3.69 0.81 -7.46
C ILE A 51 3.39 1.91 -6.47
N TYR A 52 3.21 3.12 -6.97
CA TYR A 52 2.81 4.28 -6.21
C TYR A 52 1.46 4.80 -6.69
N VAL A 53 0.65 5.25 -5.76
CA VAL A 53 -0.53 6.07 -5.99
C VAL A 53 -0.17 7.48 -5.57
N PHE A 54 0.10 8.37 -6.50
CA PHE A 54 0.36 9.79 -6.22
C PHE A 54 -0.97 10.49 -5.96
N CYS A 55 -1.00 11.28 -4.89
CA CYS A 55 -2.19 11.99 -4.44
C CYS A 55 -2.24 13.40 -5.02
N PRO A 56 -3.43 13.96 -5.32
CA PRO A 56 -3.60 15.37 -5.60
C PRO A 56 -3.31 16.22 -4.35
N GLU A 57 -3.24 17.54 -4.50
CA GLU A 57 -3.00 18.46 -3.36
C GLU A 57 -4.08 18.38 -2.29
N GLN A 58 -5.32 18.12 -2.71
CA GLN A 58 -6.47 17.92 -1.82
C GLN A 58 -7.13 16.59 -2.11
N TYR A 59 -7.30 15.77 -1.09
CA TYR A 59 -7.97 14.48 -1.17
C TYR A 59 -8.41 14.03 0.23
N ASP A 60 -9.39 13.14 0.29
CA ASP A 60 -9.77 12.47 1.54
C ASP A 60 -8.86 11.26 1.76
N TYR A 61 -8.10 11.31 2.85
CA TYR A 61 -7.14 10.26 3.22
C TYR A 61 -7.86 8.94 3.56
N ASP A 62 -8.91 9.01 4.38
CA ASP A 62 -9.59 7.82 4.89
C ASP A 62 -10.37 7.12 3.78
N GLU A 63 -11.07 7.86 2.93
CA GLU A 63 -11.75 7.30 1.75
C GLU A 63 -10.75 6.67 0.78
N THR A 64 -9.59 7.29 0.57
CA THR A 64 -8.55 6.76 -0.32
C THR A 64 -7.97 5.45 0.22
N VAL A 65 -7.66 5.40 1.51
CA VAL A 65 -7.16 4.19 2.17
C VAL A 65 -8.21 3.09 2.12
N ASP A 66 -9.47 3.38 2.43
CA ASP A 66 -10.57 2.42 2.40
C ASP A 66 -10.73 1.82 0.99
N ALA A 67 -10.77 2.66 -0.04
CA ALA A 67 -10.88 2.18 -1.42
C ALA A 67 -9.71 1.27 -1.81
N LEU A 68 -8.48 1.61 -1.44
CA LEU A 68 -7.31 0.78 -1.73
C LEU A 68 -7.29 -0.52 -0.92
N GLN A 69 -7.81 -0.52 0.32
CA GLN A 69 -7.89 -1.72 1.17
C GLN A 69 -8.81 -2.79 0.57
N HIS A 70 -9.80 -2.41 -0.24
CA HIS A 70 -10.73 -3.32 -0.90
C HIS A 70 -10.21 -3.87 -2.24
N VAL A 71 -9.04 -3.42 -2.72
CA VAL A 71 -8.45 -3.93 -3.97
C VAL A 71 -7.69 -5.22 -3.73
N PHE A 72 -8.16 -6.33 -4.32
CA PHE A 72 -7.44 -7.60 -4.26
C PHE A 72 -6.09 -7.52 -4.98
N GLY A 73 -5.06 -8.06 -4.33
CA GLY A 73 -3.66 -7.98 -4.74
C GLY A 73 -2.83 -7.04 -3.88
N ILE A 74 -3.45 -6.10 -3.18
CA ILE A 74 -2.77 -5.21 -2.23
C ILE A 74 -2.63 -5.91 -0.88
N VAL A 75 -1.40 -6.09 -0.40
CA VAL A 75 -1.14 -6.61 0.96
C VAL A 75 -0.82 -5.52 1.96
N GLY A 76 -0.32 -4.38 1.47
CA GLY A 76 0.01 -3.24 2.32
C GLY A 76 -0.03 -1.92 1.56
N ILE A 77 -0.47 -0.91 2.26
CA ILE A 77 -0.58 0.48 1.81
C ILE A 77 0.28 1.30 2.76
N CYS A 78 1.34 1.93 2.23
CA CYS A 78 2.23 2.76 3.04
C CYS A 78 2.03 4.22 2.65
N PRO A 79 1.50 5.08 3.54
CA PRO A 79 1.47 6.52 3.32
C PRO A 79 2.90 7.08 3.24
N VAL A 80 3.20 7.83 2.20
CA VAL A 80 4.55 8.31 1.88
C VAL A 80 4.59 9.83 1.83
N VAL A 81 5.59 10.41 2.49
CA VAL A 81 5.98 11.80 2.30
C VAL A 81 7.16 11.84 1.33
N ILE A 82 7.12 12.73 0.36
CA ILE A 82 8.13 12.87 -0.68
C ILE A 82 8.84 14.21 -0.48
N TYR A 83 10.18 14.16 -0.41
CA TYR A 83 11.04 15.33 -0.33
C TYR A 83 11.94 15.42 -1.56
N GLU A 84 12.38 16.63 -1.90
CA GLU A 84 13.37 16.83 -2.96
C GLU A 84 14.74 16.31 -2.51
N GLU A 85 15.51 15.72 -3.43
CA GLU A 85 16.88 15.29 -3.16
C GLU A 85 17.81 16.50 -3.22
N GLN A 86 18.33 16.94 -2.07
CA GLN A 86 19.21 18.12 -1.90
C GLN A 86 20.46 17.79 -1.08
N GLY A 87 20.87 16.52 -1.10
CA GLY A 87 22.01 16.02 -0.33
C GLY A 87 21.63 15.49 1.05
N PHE A 88 22.62 14.84 1.68
CA PHE A 88 22.40 14.08 2.93
C PHE A 88 21.91 14.97 4.09
N GLU A 89 22.50 16.14 4.28
CA GLU A 89 22.16 17.01 5.41
C GLU A 89 20.69 17.52 5.35
N GLN A 90 20.21 17.82 4.14
CA GLN A 90 18.80 18.18 3.99
C GLN A 90 17.88 16.98 4.20
N MET A 91 18.22 15.82 3.62
CA MET A 91 17.49 14.57 3.84
C MET A 91 17.39 14.23 5.34
N ALA A 92 18.47 14.41 6.11
CA ALA A 92 18.46 14.15 7.53
C ALA A 92 17.47 15.06 8.27
N LYS A 93 17.44 16.36 7.96
CA LYS A 93 16.45 17.30 8.50
C LYS A 93 15.01 16.91 8.16
N ASP A 94 14.78 16.50 6.90
CA ASP A 94 13.46 16.11 6.40
C ASP A 94 12.97 14.83 7.10
N VAL A 95 13.85 13.84 7.29
CA VAL A 95 13.53 12.59 7.99
C VAL A 95 13.24 12.84 9.46
N VAL A 96 14.01 13.69 10.15
CA VAL A 96 13.73 14.10 11.53
C VAL A 96 12.39 14.85 11.62
N SER A 97 12.12 15.75 10.67
CA SER A 97 10.84 16.45 10.59
C SER A 97 9.66 15.48 10.38
N TYR A 98 9.84 14.48 9.53
CA TYR A 98 8.86 13.40 9.36
C TYR A 98 8.57 12.70 10.69
N MET A 99 9.63 12.30 11.43
CA MET A 99 9.48 11.66 12.74
C MET A 99 8.74 12.53 13.74
N LYS A 100 9.08 13.82 13.84
CA LYS A 100 8.40 14.78 14.73
C LYS A 100 6.91 14.92 14.41
N ASN A 101 6.56 14.90 13.14
CA ASN A 101 5.19 15.08 12.69
C ASN A 101 4.33 13.81 12.79
N CYS A 102 4.89 12.65 12.44
CA CYS A 102 4.14 11.39 12.45
C CYS A 102 4.18 10.68 13.80
N HIS A 103 5.26 10.87 14.56
CA HIS A 103 5.52 10.20 15.85
C HIS A 103 5.96 11.20 16.91
N PRO A 104 5.12 12.19 17.30
CA PRO A 104 5.50 13.17 18.30
C PRO A 104 5.82 12.48 19.64
N ASN A 105 6.91 12.90 20.28
CA ASN A 105 7.38 12.35 21.57
C ASN A 105 7.64 10.82 21.55
N TYR A 106 8.15 10.31 20.41
CA TYR A 106 8.46 8.89 20.29
C TYR A 106 9.52 8.44 21.30
N ASN A 107 9.25 7.36 22.04
CA ASN A 107 10.10 6.81 23.09
C ASN A 107 10.32 5.28 22.97
N GLY A 108 9.86 4.69 21.87
CA GLY A 108 10.02 3.26 21.61
C GLY A 108 11.33 2.90 20.90
N SER A 109 11.47 1.62 20.57
CA SER A 109 12.58 1.15 19.75
C SER A 109 12.30 1.37 18.26
N PHE A 110 13.31 1.79 17.51
CA PHE A 110 13.17 2.00 16.08
C PHE A 110 14.37 1.53 15.26
N LYS A 111 14.14 1.40 13.96
CA LYS A 111 15.15 1.10 12.95
C LYS A 111 14.94 1.98 11.73
N VAL A 112 16.02 2.56 11.23
CA VAL A 112 16.01 3.18 9.91
C VAL A 112 16.40 2.14 8.87
N TYR A 113 15.56 1.97 7.85
CA TYR A 113 15.81 1.11 6.71
C TYR A 113 15.93 1.93 5.44
N THR A 114 17.17 2.07 4.95
CA THR A 114 17.44 2.84 3.74
C THR A 114 17.58 1.93 2.53
N ARG A 115 16.91 2.29 1.43
CA ARG A 115 17.05 1.68 0.11
C ARG A 115 17.48 2.73 -0.91
N ARG A 116 18.56 2.45 -1.63
CA ARG A 116 19.02 3.29 -2.75
C ARG A 116 18.60 2.67 -4.06
N ALA A 117 17.79 3.36 -4.86
CA ALA A 117 17.52 3.00 -6.25
C ALA A 117 18.69 3.41 -7.15
N LYS A 118 19.30 4.57 -6.89
CA LYS A 118 20.54 5.03 -7.53
C LYS A 118 21.76 4.47 -6.79
N LYS A 119 22.47 3.53 -7.39
CA LYS A 119 23.73 3.00 -6.83
C LYS A 119 24.86 4.05 -6.81
N SER A 120 24.76 5.11 -7.62
CA SER A 120 25.70 6.23 -7.68
C SER A 120 25.56 7.22 -6.51
N TYR A 121 24.61 7.06 -5.61
CA TYR A 121 24.53 7.89 -4.40
C TYR A 121 25.79 7.70 -3.55
N PRO A 122 26.47 8.78 -3.11
CA PRO A 122 27.82 8.71 -2.58
C PRO A 122 27.96 7.93 -1.27
N ILE A 123 26.90 7.86 -0.47
CA ILE A 123 26.88 7.20 0.84
C ILE A 123 26.16 5.84 0.71
N THR A 124 26.63 4.80 1.37
CA THR A 124 25.99 3.48 1.33
C THR A 124 24.65 3.48 2.11
N SER A 125 23.76 2.54 1.79
CA SER A 125 22.46 2.45 2.52
C SER A 125 22.64 2.20 4.00
N MET A 126 23.68 1.44 4.40
CA MET A 126 23.98 1.17 5.80
C MET A 126 24.45 2.42 6.53
N GLU A 127 25.36 3.17 5.92
CA GLU A 127 25.86 4.45 6.46
C GLU A 127 24.74 5.47 6.60
N VAL A 128 23.89 5.62 5.54
CA VAL A 128 22.71 6.49 5.62
C VAL A 128 21.79 6.08 6.77
N SER A 129 21.52 4.77 6.92
CA SER A 129 20.65 4.30 8.01
C SER A 129 21.25 4.58 9.39
N ALA A 130 22.55 4.40 9.58
CA ALA A 130 23.24 4.66 10.83
C ALA A 130 23.24 6.16 11.18
N GLU A 131 23.61 7.01 10.24
CA GLU A 131 23.65 8.47 10.41
C GLU A 131 22.24 9.05 10.70
N LEU A 132 21.23 8.63 9.95
CA LEU A 132 19.84 9.04 10.20
C LEU A 132 19.36 8.56 11.57
N GLY A 133 19.74 7.33 11.98
CA GLY A 133 19.45 6.82 13.32
C GLY A 133 20.03 7.72 14.42
N GLY A 134 21.28 8.14 14.26
CA GLY A 134 21.94 9.08 15.18
C GLY A 134 21.21 10.43 15.26
N ARG A 135 20.88 11.03 14.10
CA ARG A 135 20.14 12.31 14.05
C ARG A 135 18.74 12.22 14.69
N ILE A 136 18.09 11.06 14.60
CA ILE A 136 16.81 10.83 15.27
C ILE A 136 17.01 10.73 16.78
N LEU A 137 18.03 10.01 17.27
CA LEU A 137 18.32 9.90 18.70
C LEU A 137 18.66 11.26 19.33
N ASP A 138 19.36 12.14 18.63
CA ASP A 138 19.65 13.50 19.10
C ASP A 138 18.37 14.30 19.42
N GLU A 139 17.29 14.04 18.68
CA GLU A 139 15.99 14.73 18.83
C GLU A 139 14.96 13.97 19.67
N PHE A 140 15.16 12.67 19.82
CA PHE A 140 14.30 11.76 20.61
C PHE A 140 15.16 10.99 21.62
N PRO A 141 15.61 11.64 22.72
CA PRO A 141 16.57 11.04 23.66
C PRO A 141 16.01 9.83 24.41
N ASP A 142 14.69 9.68 24.50
CA ASP A 142 14.03 8.54 25.15
C ASP A 142 13.80 7.36 24.19
N ALA A 143 14.10 7.51 22.90
CA ALA A 143 14.01 6.44 21.92
C ALA A 143 15.29 5.59 21.91
N SER A 144 15.19 4.36 21.41
CA SER A 144 16.33 3.45 21.25
C SER A 144 16.37 2.83 19.85
N VAL A 145 17.56 2.42 19.42
CA VAL A 145 17.73 1.70 18.14
C VAL A 145 17.73 0.20 18.40
N ASP A 146 16.80 -0.51 17.72
CA ASP A 146 16.79 -1.98 17.65
C ASP A 146 16.74 -2.41 16.16
N VAL A 147 17.83 -3.04 15.69
CA VAL A 147 17.93 -3.50 14.30
C VAL A 147 17.29 -4.86 14.05
N HIS A 148 16.95 -5.60 15.12
CA HIS A 148 16.42 -6.96 15.03
C HIS A 148 14.90 -7.00 15.15
N ASP A 149 14.33 -6.41 16.20
CA ASP A 149 12.90 -6.41 16.50
C ASP A 149 12.40 -5.01 16.91
N PRO A 150 12.47 -4.02 16.01
CA PRO A 150 12.06 -2.66 16.28
C PRO A 150 10.53 -2.53 16.33
N GLU A 151 10.02 -1.72 17.26
CA GLU A 151 8.61 -1.33 17.29
C GLU A 151 8.24 -0.49 16.06
N LEU A 152 9.18 0.36 15.57
CA LEU A 152 9.00 1.21 14.42
C LEU A 152 10.09 0.98 13.38
N THR A 153 9.71 0.69 12.15
CA THR A 153 10.64 0.72 11.01
C THR A 153 10.39 1.97 10.16
N LEU A 154 11.34 2.91 10.23
CA LEU A 154 11.35 4.08 9.37
C LEU A 154 12.04 3.75 8.06
N SER A 155 11.29 3.75 6.97
CA SER A 155 11.80 3.44 5.63
C SER A 155 12.14 4.72 4.87
N VAL A 156 13.35 4.77 4.30
CA VAL A 156 13.83 5.88 3.46
C VAL A 156 14.27 5.31 2.12
N GLU A 157 13.58 5.66 1.04
CA GLU A 157 13.97 5.27 -0.32
C GLU A 157 14.60 6.47 -1.05
N ILE A 158 15.88 6.35 -1.41
CA ILE A 158 16.63 7.34 -2.17
C ILE A 158 16.50 7.01 -3.65
N ARG A 159 15.78 7.86 -4.38
CA ARG A 159 15.51 7.78 -5.82
C ARG A 159 15.90 9.10 -6.49
N ASP A 160 15.11 9.59 -7.42
CA ASP A 160 15.21 10.98 -7.91
C ASP A 160 14.75 11.99 -6.85
N LYS A 161 13.88 11.53 -5.97
CA LYS A 161 13.43 12.20 -4.75
C LYS A 161 13.61 11.28 -3.55
N ILE A 162 13.37 11.78 -2.36
CA ILE A 162 13.44 11.03 -1.10
C ILE A 162 12.03 10.65 -0.68
N TYR A 163 11.77 9.37 -0.51
CA TYR A 163 10.48 8.81 -0.09
C TYR A 163 10.60 8.29 1.34
N VAL A 164 9.81 8.84 2.25
CA VAL A 164 9.84 8.50 3.68
C VAL A 164 8.49 7.96 4.13
N TYR A 165 8.49 6.80 4.78
CA TYR A 165 7.30 6.17 5.35
C TYR A 165 7.65 5.26 6.52
N SER A 166 6.72 5.12 7.48
CA SER A 166 6.90 4.29 8.67
C SER A 166 5.71 3.37 8.95
N GLN A 167 4.59 3.59 8.27
CA GLN A 167 3.36 2.86 8.49
C GLN A 167 3.06 1.90 7.32
N THR A 168 2.44 0.76 7.65
CA THR A 168 1.88 -0.15 6.66
C THR A 168 0.46 -0.54 7.06
N ILE A 169 -0.52 -0.05 6.32
CA ILE A 169 -1.93 -0.39 6.49
C ILE A 169 -2.20 -1.68 5.72
N LYS A 170 -2.87 -2.63 6.36
CA LYS A 170 -3.15 -3.94 5.77
C LYS A 170 -4.20 -3.83 4.67
N GLY A 171 -3.91 -4.38 3.49
CA GLY A 171 -4.85 -4.52 2.37
C GLY A 171 -5.54 -5.89 2.31
N ALA A 172 -6.42 -6.08 1.32
CA ALA A 172 -7.18 -7.32 1.11
C ALA A 172 -6.31 -8.55 0.82
N GLY A 173 -5.13 -8.35 0.23
CA GLY A 173 -4.28 -9.45 -0.25
C GLY A 173 -4.85 -10.19 -1.46
N GLY A 174 -4.33 -11.38 -1.75
CA GLY A 174 -4.76 -12.19 -2.88
C GLY A 174 -4.20 -11.74 -4.22
N MET A 175 -5.00 -11.89 -5.28
CA MET A 175 -4.62 -11.63 -6.67
C MET A 175 -5.60 -10.66 -7.33
N PRO A 176 -5.17 -9.81 -8.27
CA PRO A 176 -6.05 -8.89 -9.00
C PRO A 176 -7.13 -9.65 -9.77
N ILE A 177 -8.38 -9.19 -9.67
CA ILE A 177 -9.52 -9.82 -10.33
C ILE A 177 -9.32 -9.88 -11.86
N GLY A 178 -9.67 -11.03 -12.45
CA GLY A 178 -9.59 -11.28 -13.89
C GLY A 178 -8.26 -11.87 -14.34
N THR A 179 -7.29 -12.09 -13.42
CA THR A 179 -5.99 -12.70 -13.76
C THR A 179 -6.03 -14.24 -13.79
N ASN A 180 -7.06 -14.86 -13.18
CA ASN A 180 -7.21 -16.31 -13.07
C ASN A 180 -8.55 -16.83 -13.64
N GLY A 181 -8.97 -16.26 -14.78
CA GLY A 181 -10.17 -16.72 -15.49
C GLY A 181 -11.46 -16.15 -14.93
N LYS A 182 -12.59 -16.85 -15.22
CA LYS A 182 -13.95 -16.46 -14.85
C LYS A 182 -14.70 -17.62 -14.22
N ALA A 183 -15.64 -17.32 -13.33
CA ALA A 183 -16.55 -18.28 -12.74
C ALA A 183 -17.96 -17.72 -12.63
N MET A 184 -18.96 -18.60 -12.66
CA MET A 184 -20.34 -18.26 -12.36
C MET A 184 -20.67 -18.66 -10.92
N LEU A 185 -21.08 -17.70 -10.12
CA LEU A 185 -21.53 -17.92 -8.75
C LEU A 185 -23.03 -18.16 -8.76
N LEU A 186 -23.46 -19.32 -8.25
CA LEU A 186 -24.86 -19.56 -7.94
C LEU A 186 -25.18 -18.86 -6.62
N LEU A 187 -25.78 -17.67 -6.72
CA LEU A 187 -26.06 -16.83 -5.56
C LEU A 187 -27.34 -17.33 -4.88
N SER A 188 -27.25 -17.60 -3.60
CA SER A 188 -28.40 -17.97 -2.76
C SER A 188 -28.78 -16.82 -1.82
N GLY A 189 -29.91 -16.92 -1.15
CA GLY A 189 -30.31 -16.00 -0.07
C GLY A 189 -29.53 -16.19 1.24
N GLY A 190 -28.64 -17.18 1.32
CA GLY A 190 -27.78 -17.46 2.49
C GLY A 190 -26.48 -16.65 2.51
N ILE A 191 -25.67 -16.87 3.54
CA ILE A 191 -24.39 -16.19 3.74
C ILE A 191 -23.20 -16.90 3.05
N ASP A 192 -23.33 -18.20 2.75
CA ASP A 192 -22.21 -19.02 2.25
C ASP A 192 -21.83 -18.66 0.81
N SER A 193 -22.82 -18.40 -0.06
CA SER A 193 -22.54 -18.10 -1.45
C SER A 193 -21.79 -16.76 -1.67
N PRO A 194 -22.13 -15.64 -0.98
CA PRO A 194 -21.30 -14.43 -1.02
C PRO A 194 -19.88 -14.65 -0.50
N VAL A 195 -19.71 -15.42 0.60
CA VAL A 195 -18.40 -15.74 1.15
C VAL A 195 -17.58 -16.58 0.17
N ALA A 196 -18.16 -17.60 -0.45
CA ALA A 196 -17.51 -18.40 -1.49
C ALA A 196 -17.10 -17.54 -2.69
N GLY A 197 -18.00 -16.65 -3.14
CA GLY A 197 -17.70 -15.66 -4.19
C GLY A 197 -16.52 -14.78 -3.85
N TYR A 198 -16.51 -14.22 -2.64
CA TYR A 198 -15.38 -13.40 -2.15
C TYR A 198 -14.06 -14.18 -2.14
N MET A 199 -14.07 -15.40 -1.61
CA MET A 199 -12.87 -16.25 -1.52
C MET A 199 -12.30 -16.59 -2.91
N ILE A 200 -13.16 -16.87 -3.89
CA ILE A 200 -12.76 -17.16 -5.26
C ILE A 200 -12.31 -15.89 -5.99
N ALA A 201 -13.03 -14.77 -5.82
CA ALA A 201 -12.63 -13.47 -6.39
C ALA A 201 -11.26 -13.04 -5.88
N LYS A 202 -10.97 -13.25 -4.58
CA LYS A 202 -9.67 -12.98 -3.95
C LYS A 202 -8.52 -13.80 -4.56
N ARG A 203 -8.80 -14.89 -5.26
CA ARG A 203 -7.82 -15.67 -6.05
C ARG A 203 -7.63 -15.15 -7.48
N GLY A 204 -8.19 -13.97 -7.80
CA GLY A 204 -8.07 -13.31 -9.09
C GLY A 204 -9.07 -13.77 -10.13
N VAL A 205 -10.11 -14.51 -9.74
CA VAL A 205 -11.18 -14.97 -10.65
C VAL A 205 -12.23 -13.88 -10.80
N LYS A 206 -12.61 -13.57 -12.03
CA LYS A 206 -13.76 -12.69 -12.30
C LYS A 206 -15.04 -13.47 -12.02
N ILE A 207 -15.90 -12.95 -11.14
CA ILE A 207 -17.17 -13.57 -10.77
C ILE A 207 -18.30 -12.87 -11.51
N ASP A 208 -19.11 -13.65 -12.22
CA ASP A 208 -20.46 -13.30 -12.63
C ASP A 208 -21.43 -14.09 -11.74
N ALA A 209 -22.53 -13.49 -11.29
CA ALA A 209 -23.48 -14.15 -10.39
C ALA A 209 -24.81 -14.39 -11.08
N VAL A 210 -25.43 -15.54 -10.79
CA VAL A 210 -26.78 -15.88 -11.20
C VAL A 210 -27.62 -16.25 -9.98
N TYR A 211 -28.81 -15.65 -9.87
CA TYR A 211 -29.79 -15.94 -8.85
C TYR A 211 -31.03 -16.55 -9.48
N PHE A 212 -31.45 -17.74 -9.01
CA PHE A 212 -32.67 -18.39 -9.46
C PHE A 212 -33.84 -17.98 -8.57
N HIS A 213 -34.78 -17.23 -9.15
CA HIS A 213 -36.00 -16.82 -8.48
C HIS A 213 -37.17 -17.71 -8.88
N ALA A 214 -37.80 -18.38 -7.91
CA ALA A 214 -38.93 -19.32 -8.13
C ALA A 214 -40.11 -18.97 -7.21
N PRO A 215 -40.98 -18.03 -7.60
CA PRO A 215 -42.20 -17.75 -6.82
C PRO A 215 -43.13 -18.96 -6.83
N PRO A 216 -43.86 -19.24 -5.71
CA PRO A 216 -43.83 -18.56 -4.41
C PRO A 216 -42.75 -19.09 -3.44
N TYR A 217 -41.89 -20.01 -3.86
CA TYR A 217 -40.91 -20.71 -3.02
C TYR A 217 -39.71 -19.85 -2.60
N THR A 218 -39.42 -18.78 -3.32
CA THR A 218 -38.40 -17.80 -2.93
C THR A 218 -39.04 -16.48 -2.53
N SER A 219 -38.70 -16.00 -1.33
CA SER A 219 -39.25 -14.75 -0.80
C SER A 219 -38.65 -13.50 -1.49
N GLU A 220 -39.43 -12.41 -1.54
CA GLU A 220 -38.93 -11.10 -2.02
C GLU A 220 -37.73 -10.61 -1.19
N ARG A 221 -37.64 -10.93 0.10
CA ARG A 221 -36.46 -10.61 0.94
C ARG A 221 -35.17 -11.29 0.46
N ALA A 222 -35.25 -12.43 -0.21
CA ALA A 222 -34.11 -13.11 -0.76
C ALA A 222 -33.51 -12.37 -2.00
N LYS A 223 -34.32 -11.53 -2.68
CA LYS A 223 -33.85 -10.66 -3.77
C LYS A 223 -33.16 -9.39 -3.29
N GLN A 224 -33.50 -8.94 -2.06
CA GLN A 224 -32.99 -7.68 -1.49
C GLN A 224 -31.63 -7.84 -0.81
N LYS A 225 -31.15 -9.06 -0.65
CA LYS A 225 -29.82 -9.39 -0.14
C LYS A 225 -28.75 -9.39 -1.24
#